data_c222b66362455bb46bda9b0e687e78ab
#
_entry.id   c222b66362455bb46bda9b0e687e78ab
#
_cell.length_a   1.000
_cell.length_b   1.000
_cell.length_c   1.000
_cell.angle_alpha   90.00
_cell.angle_beta   90.00
_cell.angle_gamma   90.00
#
_symmetry.space_group_name_H-M   'P 1'
#
loop_
_entity.id
_entity.type
_entity.pdbx_description
1 polymer ?
#
loop_
_entity_poly.entity_id
_entity_poly.type
_entity_poly.pdbx_seq_one_letter_code
_entity_poly.pdbx_strand_id
1 'polypeptide(L)'
;MLDLYHQQDFFQKYEKGLITSAEFREVIRGKIVKPVTDAQIDDAWNSFLVSIPTFKLDLLLELRKKYVVYLLSNTNEIHWQWSCLHAFRYKAFRAEDFFEHIYLSYEMKMAKPDADIFQKVLDETGILPNETLFIDDSEANCRTAEALGISTYT
;
A
#
# COMPACT_ATOMS: atom_id res chain seq x y z
N MET A 1 -28.83 4.07 -5.57
CA MET A 1 -27.68 3.44 -6.27
C MET A 1 -26.56 4.48 -6.23
N LEU A 2 -25.46 4.22 -5.48
CA LEU A 2 -24.32 5.11 -5.56
C LEU A 2 -23.73 5.01 -6.94
N ASP A 3 -23.51 6.16 -7.54
CA ASP A 3 -22.78 6.27 -8.79
C ASP A 3 -21.39 5.63 -8.59
N LEU A 4 -21.02 4.70 -9.44
CA LEU A 4 -19.73 4.01 -9.40
C LEU A 4 -18.54 4.99 -9.34
N TYR A 5 -18.69 6.16 -9.96
CA TYR A 5 -17.73 7.27 -9.90
C TYR A 5 -17.51 7.81 -8.49
N HIS A 6 -18.59 8.04 -7.73
CA HIS A 6 -18.48 8.53 -6.34
C HIS A 6 -17.92 7.48 -5.40
N GLN A 7 -18.10 6.19 -5.71
CA GLN A 7 -17.48 5.12 -4.92
C GLN A 7 -15.97 5.06 -5.17
N GLN A 8 -15.52 5.10 -6.42
CA GLN A 8 -14.10 5.10 -6.75
C GLN A 8 -13.37 6.29 -6.13
N ASP A 9 -13.92 7.50 -6.25
CA ASP A 9 -13.35 8.71 -5.64
C ASP A 9 -13.23 8.60 -4.10
N PHE A 10 -14.23 8.02 -3.43
CA PHE A 10 -14.22 7.83 -1.98
C PHE A 10 -13.10 6.88 -1.53
N PHE A 11 -12.96 5.71 -2.17
CA PHE A 11 -11.91 4.75 -1.84
C PHE A 11 -10.52 5.30 -2.16
N GLN A 12 -10.35 5.98 -3.30
CA GLN A 12 -9.11 6.65 -3.65
C GLN A 12 -8.71 7.73 -2.64
N LYS A 13 -9.67 8.52 -2.15
CA LYS A 13 -9.42 9.50 -1.09
C LYS A 13 -8.93 8.84 0.20
N TYR A 14 -9.45 7.68 0.55
CA TYR A 14 -9.01 6.93 1.72
C TYR A 14 -7.60 6.36 1.53
N GLU A 15 -7.30 5.78 0.37
CA GLU A 15 -5.95 5.32 0.02
C GLU A 15 -4.92 6.45 -0.07
N LYS A 16 -5.33 7.65 -0.46
CA LYS A 16 -4.49 8.86 -0.40
C LYS A 16 -4.49 9.52 0.99
N GLY A 17 -5.15 8.92 1.99
CA GLY A 17 -5.25 9.47 3.33
C GLY A 17 -5.87 10.87 3.41
N LEU A 18 -6.70 11.24 2.41
CA LEU A 18 -7.44 12.50 2.38
C LEU A 18 -8.69 12.47 3.25
N ILE A 19 -9.08 11.29 3.69
CA ILE A 19 -10.09 11.04 4.72
C ILE A 19 -9.50 10.10 5.77
N THR A 20 -9.93 10.26 7.00
CA THR A 20 -9.51 9.42 8.14
C THR A 20 -10.25 8.10 8.17
N SER A 21 -9.73 7.12 8.92
CA SER A 21 -10.42 5.84 9.16
C SER A 21 -11.76 6.03 9.86
N ALA A 22 -11.91 7.04 10.73
CA ALA A 22 -13.18 7.39 11.36
C ALA A 22 -14.19 7.87 10.32
N GLU A 23 -13.81 8.81 9.45
CA GLU A 23 -14.69 9.30 8.37
C GLU A 23 -15.04 8.17 7.39
N PHE A 24 -14.09 7.30 7.06
CA PHE A 24 -14.33 6.11 6.25
C PHE A 24 -15.41 5.23 6.87
N ARG A 25 -15.29 4.87 8.15
CA ARG A 25 -16.27 4.04 8.86
C ARG A 25 -17.66 4.71 8.92
N GLU A 26 -17.73 6.02 9.14
CA GLU A 26 -19.00 6.75 9.17
C GLU A 26 -19.73 6.70 7.82
N VAL A 27 -19.01 6.90 6.72
CA VAL A 27 -19.59 6.79 5.36
C VAL A 27 -20.11 5.37 5.10
N ILE A 28 -19.35 4.33 5.48
CA ILE A 28 -19.78 2.93 5.34
C ILE A 28 -21.00 2.66 6.21
N ARG A 29 -20.98 3.10 7.48
CA ARG A 29 -22.10 2.92 8.43
C ARG A 29 -23.38 3.56 7.92
N GLY A 30 -23.30 4.74 7.32
CA GLY A 30 -24.45 5.43 6.73
C GLY A 30 -25.11 4.69 5.57
N LYS A 31 -24.47 3.65 5.02
CA LYS A 31 -25.02 2.83 3.93
C LYS A 31 -25.60 1.51 4.41
N ILE A 32 -25.41 1.15 5.65
CA ILE A 32 -25.84 -0.12 6.25
C ILE A 32 -27.08 0.14 7.10
N VAL A 33 -28.14 -0.66 6.88
CA VAL A 33 -29.41 -0.50 7.60
C VAL A 33 -29.31 -0.96 9.06
N LYS A 34 -28.47 -1.96 9.32
CA LYS A 34 -28.28 -2.51 10.67
C LYS A 34 -27.17 -1.78 11.41
N PRO A 35 -27.28 -1.59 12.74
CA PRO A 35 -26.17 -1.09 13.53
C PRO A 35 -24.94 -1.99 13.39
N VAL A 36 -23.80 -1.40 13.12
CA VAL A 36 -22.49 -2.10 13.00
C VAL A 36 -21.43 -1.35 13.79
N THR A 37 -20.54 -2.09 14.42
CA THR A 37 -19.38 -1.56 15.14
C THR A 37 -18.23 -1.25 14.18
N ASP A 38 -17.26 -0.44 14.61
CA ASP A 38 -16.03 -0.18 13.85
C ASP A 38 -15.29 -1.47 13.54
N ALA A 39 -15.16 -2.37 14.51
CA ALA A 39 -14.50 -3.65 14.32
C ALA A 39 -15.17 -4.51 13.22
N GLN A 40 -16.50 -4.51 13.14
CA GLN A 40 -17.23 -5.23 12.09
C GLN A 40 -17.00 -4.62 10.70
N ILE A 41 -16.87 -3.30 10.62
CA ILE A 41 -16.53 -2.62 9.36
C ILE A 41 -15.09 -2.96 8.96
N ASP A 42 -14.15 -2.88 9.90
CA ASP A 42 -12.75 -3.18 9.67
C ASP A 42 -12.53 -4.64 9.26
N ASP A 43 -13.19 -5.58 9.94
CA ASP A 43 -13.12 -7.01 9.61
C ASP A 43 -13.67 -7.27 8.18
N ALA A 44 -14.79 -6.65 7.83
CA ALA A 44 -15.34 -6.75 6.48
C ALA A 44 -14.42 -6.13 5.43
N TRP A 45 -13.82 -4.98 5.73
CA TRP A 45 -12.87 -4.30 4.85
C TRP A 45 -11.59 -5.11 4.68
N ASN A 46 -11.04 -5.66 5.76
CA ASN A 46 -9.85 -6.51 5.76
C ASN A 46 -10.09 -7.89 5.10
N SER A 47 -11.33 -8.32 4.92
CA SER A 47 -11.64 -9.63 4.29
C SER A 47 -11.17 -9.77 2.84
N PHE A 48 -10.85 -8.65 2.17
CA PHE A 48 -10.22 -8.65 0.84
C PHE A 48 -8.74 -9.04 0.87
N LEU A 49 -8.10 -8.93 2.03
CA LEU A 49 -6.67 -9.19 2.16
C LEU A 49 -6.40 -10.68 2.31
N VAL A 50 -5.30 -11.11 1.72
CA VAL A 50 -4.79 -12.46 1.87
C VAL A 50 -3.39 -12.42 2.50
N SER A 51 -2.98 -13.52 3.13
CA SER A 51 -1.64 -13.65 3.69
C SER A 51 -0.56 -13.64 2.60
N ILE A 52 0.63 -13.16 2.95
CA ILE A 52 1.80 -13.25 2.07
C ILE A 52 2.36 -14.67 2.17
N PRO A 53 2.55 -15.39 1.06
CA PRO A 53 3.21 -16.69 1.06
C PRO A 53 4.61 -16.60 1.70
N THR A 54 4.93 -17.52 2.60
CA THR A 54 6.18 -17.46 3.40
C THR A 54 7.45 -17.43 2.57
N PHE A 55 7.45 -18.09 1.39
CA PHE A 55 8.59 -18.03 0.49
C PHE A 55 8.90 -16.63 -0.05
N LYS A 56 7.87 -15.76 -0.17
CA LYS A 56 8.08 -14.35 -0.57
C LYS A 56 8.72 -13.55 0.55
N LEU A 57 8.35 -13.84 1.80
CA LEU A 57 8.98 -13.21 2.96
C LEU A 57 10.44 -13.67 3.12
N ASP A 58 10.72 -14.97 2.91
CA ASP A 58 12.09 -15.48 2.87
C ASP A 58 12.90 -14.83 1.73
N LEU A 59 12.29 -14.65 0.54
CA LEU A 59 12.93 -13.95 -0.59
C LEU A 59 13.28 -12.50 -0.24
N LEU A 60 12.38 -11.76 0.42
CA LEU A 60 12.67 -10.39 0.86
C LEU A 60 13.88 -10.34 1.80
N LEU A 61 13.97 -11.26 2.77
CA LEU A 61 15.11 -11.36 3.67
C LEU A 61 16.42 -11.69 2.93
N GLU A 62 16.39 -12.54 1.90
CA GLU A 62 17.57 -12.83 1.06
C GLU A 62 17.96 -11.62 0.20
N LEU A 63 16.98 -10.92 -0.38
CA LEU A 63 17.25 -9.72 -1.17
C LEU A 63 17.91 -8.62 -0.34
N ARG A 64 17.49 -8.41 0.89
CA ARG A 64 18.09 -7.43 1.80
C ARG A 64 19.57 -7.70 2.15
N LYS A 65 20.06 -8.89 1.93
CA LYS A 65 21.49 -9.19 2.12
C LYS A 65 22.36 -8.59 1.02
N LYS A 66 21.77 -8.24 -0.13
CA LYS A 66 22.47 -7.81 -1.34
C LYS A 66 22.03 -6.44 -1.84
N TYR A 67 20.81 -6.06 -1.54
CA TYR A 67 20.16 -4.86 -2.06
C TYR A 67 19.49 -4.07 -0.94
N VAL A 68 19.32 -2.77 -1.16
CA VAL A 68 18.44 -1.95 -0.33
C VAL A 68 17.01 -2.17 -0.85
N VAL A 69 16.12 -2.63 0.00
CA VAL A 69 14.75 -2.99 -0.37
C VAL A 69 13.78 -2.02 0.28
N TYR A 70 12.95 -1.38 -0.52
CA TYR A 70 11.91 -0.45 -0.10
C TYR A 70 10.53 -1.04 -0.38
N LEU A 71 9.53 -0.65 0.40
CA LEU A 71 8.12 -0.89 0.10
C LEU A 71 7.47 0.43 -0.35
N LEU A 72 6.82 0.43 -1.52
CA LEU A 72 5.95 1.51 -1.99
C LEU A 72 4.56 0.94 -2.28
N SER A 73 3.61 1.19 -1.38
CA SER A 73 2.30 0.55 -1.41
C SER A 73 1.15 1.55 -1.47
N ASN A 74 0.22 1.33 -2.43
CA ASN A 74 -1.10 1.93 -2.35
C ASN A 74 -1.91 1.13 -1.34
N THR A 75 -2.22 1.75 -0.21
CA THR A 75 -2.94 1.13 0.90
C THR A 75 -3.62 2.18 1.77
N ASN A 76 -4.31 1.75 2.81
CA ASN A 76 -4.94 2.61 3.80
C ASN A 76 -4.59 2.13 5.21
N GLU A 77 -4.88 2.96 6.20
CA GLU A 77 -4.49 2.71 7.58
C GLU A 77 -5.04 1.37 8.11
N ILE A 78 -6.32 1.04 7.87
CA ILE A 78 -6.95 -0.20 8.35
C ILE A 78 -6.26 -1.43 7.74
N HIS A 79 -6.04 -1.44 6.42
CA HIS A 79 -5.35 -2.52 5.71
C HIS A 79 -3.88 -2.65 6.15
N TRP A 80 -3.19 -1.53 6.36
CA TRP A 80 -1.80 -1.56 6.80
C TRP A 80 -1.65 -2.13 8.21
N GLN A 81 -2.50 -1.70 9.15
CA GLN A 81 -2.50 -2.25 10.52
C GLN A 81 -2.76 -3.75 10.50
N TRP A 82 -3.73 -4.21 9.71
CA TRP A 82 -3.99 -5.64 9.54
C TRP A 82 -2.77 -6.37 8.94
N SER A 83 -2.16 -5.81 7.92
CA SER A 83 -0.99 -6.39 7.25
C SER A 83 0.20 -6.55 8.20
N CYS A 84 0.45 -5.57 9.04
CA CYS A 84 1.50 -5.66 10.07
C CYS A 84 1.24 -6.78 11.08
N LEU A 85 -0.04 -7.02 11.44
CA LEU A 85 -0.41 -8.02 12.43
C LEU A 85 -0.49 -9.45 11.85
N HIS A 86 -0.83 -9.59 10.57
CA HIS A 86 -1.18 -10.88 9.98
C HIS A 86 -0.30 -11.28 8.79
N ALA A 87 0.04 -10.34 7.89
CA ALA A 87 0.76 -10.65 6.66
C ALA A 87 2.28 -10.61 6.83
N PHE A 88 2.82 -9.61 7.53
CA PHE A 88 4.26 -9.44 7.75
C PHE A 88 4.79 -10.07 9.05
N ARG A 89 3.93 -10.70 9.84
CA ARG A 89 4.36 -11.38 11.06
C ARG A 89 4.85 -12.79 10.74
N TYR A 90 6.15 -12.91 10.53
CA TYR A 90 6.78 -14.16 10.12
C TYR A 90 8.03 -14.46 10.96
N LYS A 91 8.08 -15.64 11.58
CA LYS A 91 9.13 -15.99 12.57
C LYS A 91 9.18 -14.91 13.66
N ALA A 92 10.34 -14.29 13.88
CA ALA A 92 10.49 -13.16 14.81
C ALA A 92 10.43 -11.78 14.10
N PHE A 93 10.23 -11.74 12.77
CA PHE A 93 10.26 -10.55 11.96
C PHE A 93 8.91 -9.84 11.93
N ARG A 94 8.96 -8.51 11.71
CA ARG A 94 7.84 -7.60 11.49
C ARG A 94 8.02 -6.87 10.17
N ALA A 95 7.05 -6.06 9.76
CA ALA A 95 7.10 -5.33 8.49
C ALA A 95 8.42 -4.55 8.32
N GLU A 96 8.86 -3.87 9.38
CA GLU A 96 10.05 -3.02 9.37
C GLU A 96 11.36 -3.81 9.16
N ASP A 97 11.36 -5.12 9.43
CA ASP A 97 12.53 -5.96 9.24
C ASP A 97 12.75 -6.37 7.78
N PHE A 98 11.70 -6.29 6.95
CA PHE A 98 11.76 -6.66 5.54
C PHE A 98 12.21 -5.54 4.61
N PHE A 99 12.13 -4.27 5.06
CA PHE A 99 12.37 -3.10 4.23
C PHE A 99 13.28 -2.11 4.94
N GLU A 100 14.07 -1.37 4.16
CA GLU A 100 14.86 -0.24 4.68
C GLU A 100 13.96 0.91 5.06
N HIS A 101 12.95 1.19 4.24
CA HIS A 101 11.88 2.13 4.53
C HIS A 101 10.57 1.67 3.87
N ILE A 102 9.46 2.10 4.46
CA ILE A 102 8.10 1.75 4.03
C ILE A 102 7.38 3.04 3.65
N TYR A 103 6.98 3.13 2.37
CA TYR A 103 6.24 4.26 1.81
C TYR A 103 4.79 3.84 1.58
N LEU A 104 3.87 4.48 2.28
CA LEU A 104 2.45 4.18 2.26
C LEU A 104 1.67 5.36 1.68
N SER A 105 0.85 5.10 0.69
CA SER A 105 0.10 6.14 -0.03
C SER A 105 -0.71 7.06 0.90
N TYR A 106 -1.37 6.49 1.91
CA TYR A 106 -2.19 7.26 2.84
C TYR A 106 -1.37 8.19 3.76
N GLU A 107 -0.13 7.84 4.08
CA GLU A 107 0.79 8.69 4.84
C GLU A 107 1.41 9.79 3.96
N MET A 108 1.80 9.40 2.74
CA MET A 108 2.40 10.30 1.77
C MET A 108 1.39 11.29 1.17
N LYS A 109 0.08 11.04 1.28
CA LYS A 109 -1.00 11.78 0.60
C LYS A 109 -0.92 11.72 -0.93
N MET A 110 -0.29 10.67 -1.44
CA MET A 110 -0.02 10.42 -2.86
C MET A 110 -0.31 8.96 -3.16
N ALA A 111 -0.58 8.62 -4.42
CA ALA A 111 -0.80 7.23 -4.80
C ALA A 111 -0.23 6.94 -6.19
N LYS A 112 0.27 5.72 -6.40
CA LYS A 112 0.58 5.22 -7.74
C LYS A 112 -0.74 5.16 -8.54
N PRO A 113 -0.75 5.44 -9.84
CA PRO A 113 0.37 5.68 -10.73
C PRO A 113 0.82 7.15 -10.86
N ASP A 114 0.41 8.07 -9.97
CA ASP A 114 0.85 9.46 -10.06
C ASP A 114 2.39 9.53 -9.95
N ALA A 115 3.05 10.33 -10.80
CA ALA A 115 4.51 10.40 -10.84
C ALA A 115 5.11 10.97 -9.55
N ASP A 116 4.37 11.83 -8.87
CA ASP A 116 4.81 12.53 -7.66
C ASP A 116 5.23 11.59 -6.54
N ILE A 117 4.54 10.44 -6.38
CA ILE A 117 4.87 9.48 -5.33
C ILE A 117 6.22 8.81 -5.58
N PHE A 118 6.54 8.49 -6.85
CA PHE A 118 7.83 7.93 -7.24
C PHE A 118 8.94 8.97 -7.09
N GLN A 119 8.71 10.20 -7.56
CA GLN A 119 9.67 11.29 -7.45
C GLN A 119 10.01 11.58 -5.98
N LYS A 120 9.00 11.59 -5.10
CA LYS A 120 9.21 11.78 -3.67
C LYS A 120 10.10 10.68 -3.08
N VAL A 121 9.91 9.41 -3.45
CA VAL A 121 10.77 8.31 -2.99
C VAL A 121 12.20 8.50 -3.49
N LEU A 122 12.39 8.85 -4.76
CA LEU A 122 13.72 9.12 -5.32
C LEU A 122 14.43 10.27 -4.58
N ASP A 123 13.71 11.36 -4.33
CA ASP A 123 14.25 12.55 -3.66
C ASP A 123 14.64 12.27 -2.19
N GLU A 124 13.81 11.52 -1.46
CA GLU A 124 14.04 11.21 -0.06
C GLU A 124 15.15 10.16 0.16
N THR A 125 15.26 9.21 -0.76
CA THR A 125 16.25 8.12 -0.63
C THR A 125 17.58 8.43 -1.30
N GLY A 126 17.55 9.31 -2.32
CA GLY A 126 18.73 9.59 -3.15
C GLY A 126 19.13 8.42 -4.06
N ILE A 127 18.28 7.39 -4.23
CA ILE A 127 18.56 6.28 -5.14
C ILE A 127 18.50 6.74 -6.59
N LEU A 128 19.34 6.14 -7.43
CA LEU A 128 19.38 6.46 -8.84
C LEU A 128 18.34 5.64 -9.61
N PRO A 129 17.48 6.25 -10.44
CA PRO A 129 16.47 5.54 -11.20
C PRO A 129 17.04 4.37 -12.04
N ASN A 130 18.17 4.59 -12.71
CA ASN A 130 18.82 3.59 -13.56
C ASN A 130 19.51 2.44 -12.79
N GLU A 131 19.59 2.53 -11.46
CA GLU A 131 20.09 1.47 -10.57
C GLU A 131 18.96 0.84 -9.75
N THR A 132 17.72 1.23 -10.03
CA THR A 132 16.52 0.81 -9.29
C THR A 132 15.67 -0.14 -10.13
N LEU A 133 15.18 -1.21 -9.50
CA LEU A 133 14.16 -2.10 -10.05
C LEU A 133 12.87 -1.93 -9.26
N PHE A 134 11.79 -1.60 -9.94
CA PHE A 134 10.44 -1.54 -9.38
C PHE A 134 9.63 -2.77 -9.82
N ILE A 135 9.03 -3.47 -8.86
CA ILE A 135 8.22 -4.67 -9.09
C ILE A 135 6.80 -4.36 -8.67
N ASP A 136 5.85 -4.43 -9.59
CA ASP A 136 4.44 -4.10 -9.32
C ASP A 136 3.56 -4.84 -10.35
N ASP A 137 2.40 -5.34 -9.94
CA ASP A 137 1.46 -6.06 -10.81
C ASP A 137 0.59 -5.13 -11.68
N SER A 138 0.70 -3.81 -11.47
CA SER A 138 0.00 -2.80 -12.27
C SER A 138 0.89 -2.24 -13.38
N GLU A 139 0.56 -2.54 -14.64
CA GLU A 139 1.24 -1.95 -15.80
C GLU A 139 1.23 -0.40 -15.76
N ALA A 140 0.17 0.23 -15.23
CA ALA A 140 0.11 1.67 -15.15
C ALA A 140 1.17 2.23 -14.19
N ASN A 141 1.40 1.56 -13.05
CA ASN A 141 2.44 1.91 -12.11
C ASN A 141 3.84 1.73 -12.73
N CYS A 142 4.04 0.59 -13.41
CA CYS A 142 5.32 0.30 -14.10
C CYS A 142 5.62 1.32 -15.19
N ARG A 143 4.65 1.68 -16.03
CA ARG A 143 4.85 2.72 -17.07
C ARG A 143 5.25 4.07 -16.49
N THR A 144 4.69 4.47 -15.36
CA THR A 144 5.09 5.72 -14.71
C THR A 144 6.51 5.64 -14.16
N ALA A 145 6.89 4.53 -13.55
CA ALA A 145 8.24 4.30 -13.05
C ALA A 145 9.28 4.31 -14.21
N GLU A 146 8.96 3.67 -15.34
CA GLU A 146 9.79 3.66 -16.55
C GLU A 146 10.00 5.07 -17.12
N ALA A 147 8.95 5.89 -17.13
CA ALA A 147 9.05 7.28 -17.58
C ALA A 147 10.01 8.13 -16.74
N LEU A 148 10.29 7.69 -15.50
CA LEU A 148 11.27 8.29 -14.59
C LEU A 148 12.66 7.62 -14.68
N GLY A 149 12.85 6.65 -15.57
CA GLY A 149 14.10 5.94 -15.78
C GLY A 149 14.36 4.76 -14.87
N ILE A 150 13.33 4.30 -14.12
CA ILE A 150 13.39 3.13 -13.25
C ILE A 150 13.11 1.88 -14.09
N SER A 151 13.93 0.81 -13.92
CA SER A 151 13.63 -0.49 -14.53
C SER A 151 12.43 -1.14 -13.83
N THR A 152 11.57 -1.83 -14.59
CA THR A 152 10.36 -2.45 -14.02
C THR A 152 10.25 -3.94 -14.30
N TYR A 153 9.45 -4.62 -13.47
CA TYR A 153 8.99 -5.99 -13.67
C TYR A 153 7.52 -6.08 -13.21
N THR A 154 6.65 -6.60 -14.11
CA THR A 154 5.20 -6.79 -13.87
C THR A 154 4.88 -8.26 -13.73
#